data_f46b325a42a8d4086ee64d8ea253e599
#
_entry.id   f46b325a42a8d4086ee64d8ea253e599
#
_cell.length_a   1.000
_cell.length_b   1.000
_cell.length_c   1.000
_cell.angle_alpha   90.00
_cell.angle_beta   90.00
_cell.angle_gamma   90.00
#
_symmetry.space_group_name_H-M   'P 1'
#
loop_
_entity.id
_entity.type
_entity.pdbx_description
1 polymer ?
#
loop_
_entity_poly.entity_id
_entity_poly.type
_entity_poly.pdbx_seq_one_letter_code
_entity_poly.pdbx_strand_id
1 'polypeptide(L)'
;MENPDQLRLLQEDPSLIPNAVEEILRWATPVLHFRRTATRDVELRGQKIRAGDKVVTWYISANRDETIFPDPYRFDVRRNPNPHVTFGPGGPHFCLGAHLARLETRVLFQELLPRLASIEPTGPVERMRSNFVHGIKHMPVRIGAR
;
A
#
# COMPACT_ATOMS: atom_id res chain seq x y z
N MET A 1 8.94 -15.22 4.04
CA MET A 1 8.32 -14.00 3.45
C MET A 1 8.27 -14.18 1.94
N GLU A 2 7.26 -13.57 1.28
CA GLU A 2 7.05 -13.75 -0.17
C GLU A 2 8.14 -13.10 -1.05
N ASN A 3 8.84 -12.06 -0.53
CA ASN A 3 9.86 -11.31 -1.26
C ASN A 3 11.18 -11.20 -0.46
N PRO A 4 11.91 -12.29 -0.22
CA PRO A 4 13.12 -12.27 0.59
C PRO A 4 14.31 -11.54 -0.08
N ASP A 5 14.32 -11.50 -1.41
CA ASP A 5 15.27 -10.74 -2.22
C ASP A 5 15.13 -9.22 -1.98
N GLN A 6 13.90 -8.73 -1.87
CA GLN A 6 13.62 -7.31 -1.60
C GLN A 6 14.05 -6.91 -0.18
N LEU A 7 13.90 -7.81 0.79
CA LEU A 7 14.41 -7.59 2.15
C LEU A 7 15.94 -7.49 2.16
N ARG A 8 16.64 -8.39 1.43
CA ARG A 8 18.10 -8.32 1.31
C ARG A 8 18.58 -7.01 0.69
N LEU A 9 17.91 -6.55 -0.39
CA LEU A 9 18.23 -5.27 -1.01
C LEU A 9 18.15 -4.10 -0.02
N LEU A 10 17.12 -4.08 0.83
CA LEU A 10 16.98 -3.02 1.85
C LEU A 10 18.04 -3.13 2.97
N GLN A 11 18.51 -4.34 3.27
CA GLN A 11 19.59 -4.56 4.24
C GLN A 11 20.95 -4.15 3.69
N GLU A 12 21.16 -4.35 2.38
CA GLU A 12 22.39 -3.99 1.68
C GLU A 12 22.45 -2.48 1.37
N ASP A 13 21.30 -1.89 1.04
CA ASP A 13 21.19 -0.46 0.72
C ASP A 13 20.01 0.20 1.46
N PRO A 14 20.23 0.68 2.69
CA PRO A 14 19.20 1.40 3.46
C PRO A 14 18.73 2.71 2.84
N SER A 15 19.43 3.25 1.84
CA SER A 15 18.98 4.45 1.13
C SER A 15 17.68 4.22 0.33
N LEU A 16 17.33 2.96 0.07
CA LEU A 16 16.08 2.55 -0.57
C LEU A 16 14.86 2.60 0.36
N ILE A 17 15.02 2.78 1.68
CA ILE A 17 13.91 2.79 2.63
C ILE A 17 12.79 3.77 2.24
N PRO A 18 13.05 5.01 1.81
CA PRO A 18 11.97 5.90 1.39
C PRO A 18 11.12 5.35 0.23
N ASN A 19 11.75 4.79 -0.80
CA ASN A 19 11.05 4.17 -1.93
C ASN A 19 10.30 2.90 -1.50
N ALA A 20 10.91 2.09 -0.63
CA ALA A 20 10.28 0.90 -0.08
C ALA A 20 9.02 1.22 0.74
N VAL A 21 9.01 2.32 1.48
CA VAL A 21 7.81 2.79 2.21
C VAL A 21 6.66 3.06 1.24
N GLU A 22 6.91 3.78 0.14
CA GLU A 22 5.86 4.03 -0.87
C GLU A 22 5.40 2.72 -1.53
N GLU A 23 6.32 1.79 -1.81
CA GLU A 23 5.96 0.50 -2.40
C GLU A 23 5.16 -0.39 -1.44
N ILE A 24 5.50 -0.40 -0.15
CA ILE A 24 4.72 -1.09 0.89
C ILE A 24 3.30 -0.52 0.95
N LEU A 25 3.16 0.80 0.92
CA LEU A 25 1.86 1.48 0.94
C LEU A 25 1.03 1.16 -0.32
N ARG A 26 1.65 1.19 -1.51
CA ARG A 26 1.01 0.78 -2.76
C ARG A 26 0.55 -0.67 -2.69
N TRP A 27 1.45 -1.57 -2.27
CA TRP A 27 1.22 -3.01 -2.23
C TRP A 27 0.14 -3.39 -1.23
N ALA A 28 0.23 -2.88 -0.01
CA ALA A 28 -0.71 -3.21 1.06
C ALA A 28 -2.10 -2.61 0.83
N THR A 29 -2.18 -1.39 0.29
CA THR A 29 -3.43 -0.64 0.09
C THR A 29 -4.40 -0.83 1.27
N PRO A 30 -4.09 -0.33 2.49
CA PRO A 30 -4.84 -0.65 3.71
C PRO A 30 -6.32 -0.31 3.64
N VAL A 31 -6.70 0.77 2.94
CA VAL A 31 -8.09 1.13 2.65
C VAL A 31 -8.39 0.75 1.21
N LEU A 32 -9.37 -0.15 1.02
CA LEU A 32 -9.64 -0.75 -0.28
C LEU A 32 -10.36 0.21 -1.24
N HIS A 33 -11.32 0.99 -0.73
CA HIS A 33 -12.15 1.87 -1.56
C HIS A 33 -12.79 3.01 -0.78
N PHE A 34 -13.26 4.02 -1.52
CA PHE A 34 -14.20 5.01 -1.02
C PHE A 34 -15.37 5.18 -1.98
N ARG A 35 -16.54 5.53 -1.42
CA ARG A 35 -17.74 5.85 -2.18
C ARG A 35 -17.94 7.36 -2.25
N ARG A 36 -18.40 7.84 -3.41
CA ARG A 36 -18.89 9.20 -3.64
C ARG A 36 -20.31 9.14 -4.22
N THR A 37 -21.02 10.25 -4.17
CA THR A 37 -22.29 10.42 -4.86
C THR A 37 -22.09 11.49 -5.91
N ALA A 38 -22.44 11.21 -7.16
CA ALA A 38 -22.38 12.18 -8.24
C ALA A 38 -23.36 13.33 -7.96
N THR A 39 -22.89 14.57 -8.02
CA THR A 39 -23.71 15.76 -7.80
C THR A 39 -24.37 16.28 -9.07
N ARG A 40 -23.91 15.81 -10.23
CA ARG A 40 -24.40 16.13 -11.57
C ARG A 40 -24.13 14.97 -12.52
N ASP A 41 -24.79 14.98 -13.67
CA ASP A 41 -24.46 14.05 -14.74
C ASP A 41 -23.04 14.32 -15.26
N VAL A 42 -22.25 13.27 -15.39
CA VAL A 42 -20.88 13.30 -15.94
C VAL A 42 -20.63 12.08 -16.82
N GLU A 43 -19.64 12.18 -17.66
CA GLU A 43 -19.14 11.06 -18.43
C GLU A 43 -17.68 10.76 -18.03
N LEU A 44 -17.39 9.50 -17.77
CA LEU A 44 -16.03 9.01 -17.46
C LEU A 44 -15.67 7.86 -18.39
N ARG A 45 -14.69 8.06 -19.26
CA ARG A 45 -14.23 7.06 -20.26
C ARG A 45 -15.41 6.44 -21.04
N GLY A 46 -16.35 7.27 -21.52
CA GLY A 46 -17.53 6.82 -22.27
C GLY A 46 -18.68 6.26 -21.43
N GLN A 47 -18.51 6.15 -20.13
CA GLN A 47 -19.55 5.70 -19.19
C GLN A 47 -20.32 6.90 -18.61
N LYS A 48 -21.64 6.90 -18.78
CA LYS A 48 -22.51 7.93 -18.23
C LYS A 48 -22.78 7.64 -16.76
N ILE A 49 -22.53 8.63 -15.91
CA ILE A 49 -22.83 8.62 -14.47
C ILE A 49 -23.87 9.73 -14.22
N ARG A 50 -25.01 9.36 -13.69
CA ARG A 50 -26.11 10.31 -13.45
C ARG A 50 -25.95 10.99 -12.08
N ALA A 51 -26.53 12.17 -11.94
CA ALA A 51 -26.69 12.80 -10.64
C ALA A 51 -27.39 11.84 -9.66
N GLY A 52 -26.84 11.70 -8.46
CA GLY A 52 -27.32 10.76 -7.45
C GLY A 52 -26.70 9.36 -7.49
N ASP A 53 -26.03 8.99 -8.58
CA ASP A 53 -25.36 7.69 -8.67
C ASP A 53 -24.25 7.53 -7.61
N LYS A 54 -24.09 6.29 -7.13
CA LYS A 54 -23.03 5.92 -6.19
C LYS A 54 -21.82 5.44 -6.98
N VAL A 55 -20.72 6.18 -6.87
CA VAL A 55 -19.45 5.87 -7.52
C VAL A 55 -18.46 5.34 -6.48
N VAL A 56 -17.98 4.13 -6.67
CA VAL A 56 -16.96 3.52 -5.81
C VAL A 56 -15.62 3.57 -6.52
N THR A 57 -14.62 4.17 -5.85
CA THR A 57 -13.24 4.20 -6.32
C THR A 57 -12.43 3.14 -5.59
N TRP A 58 -11.97 2.13 -6.30
CA TRP A 58 -11.17 1.04 -5.75
C TRP A 58 -9.69 1.41 -5.78
N TYR A 59 -9.12 1.74 -4.62
CA TYR A 59 -7.71 2.10 -4.49
C TYR A 59 -6.79 0.93 -4.81
N ILE A 60 -7.18 -0.28 -4.41
CA ILE A 60 -6.41 -1.48 -4.71
C ILE A 60 -6.31 -1.74 -6.23
N SER A 61 -7.37 -1.45 -6.99
CA SER A 61 -7.33 -1.54 -8.45
C SER A 61 -6.45 -0.46 -9.06
N ALA A 62 -6.61 0.79 -8.59
CA ALA A 62 -5.80 1.92 -9.08
C ALA A 62 -4.31 1.72 -8.80
N ASN A 63 -3.95 1.16 -7.63
CA ASN A 63 -2.56 0.84 -7.25
C ASN A 63 -1.98 -0.36 -8.02
N ARG A 64 -2.78 -0.98 -8.90
CA ARG A 64 -2.39 -2.10 -9.77
C ARG A 64 -2.74 -1.86 -11.23
N ASP A 65 -3.01 -0.60 -11.59
CA ASP A 65 -3.30 -0.21 -12.97
C ASP A 65 -2.03 -0.32 -13.83
N GLU A 66 -2.03 -1.21 -14.81
CA GLU A 66 -0.91 -1.48 -15.71
C GLU A 66 -0.55 -0.27 -16.58
N THR A 67 -1.49 0.65 -16.79
CA THR A 67 -1.24 1.89 -17.52
C THR A 67 -0.41 2.90 -16.74
N ILE A 68 -0.33 2.72 -15.42
CA ILE A 68 0.38 3.61 -14.49
C ILE A 68 1.61 2.91 -13.90
N PHE A 69 1.48 1.64 -13.55
CA PHE A 69 2.51 0.86 -12.89
C PHE A 69 3.00 -0.28 -13.78
N PRO A 70 4.19 -0.21 -14.37
CA PRO A 70 4.81 -1.37 -15.00
C PRO A 70 4.94 -2.52 -13.99
N ASP A 71 4.59 -3.74 -14.39
CA ASP A 71 4.60 -4.92 -13.54
C ASP A 71 3.89 -4.69 -12.19
N PRO A 72 2.57 -4.33 -12.17
CA PRO A 72 1.91 -3.86 -10.96
C PRO A 72 1.79 -4.93 -9.88
N TYR A 73 1.90 -6.22 -10.24
CA TYR A 73 1.87 -7.38 -9.36
C TYR A 73 3.26 -7.82 -8.89
N ARG A 74 4.31 -7.07 -9.22
CA ARG A 74 5.64 -7.23 -8.68
C ARG A 74 5.85 -6.23 -7.54
N PHE A 75 6.26 -6.73 -6.38
CA PHE A 75 6.73 -5.89 -5.28
C PHE A 75 8.20 -5.51 -5.53
N ASP A 76 8.48 -4.21 -5.62
CA ASP A 76 9.81 -3.72 -5.96
C ASP A 76 10.17 -2.47 -5.12
N VAL A 77 11.09 -2.64 -4.18
CA VAL A 77 11.54 -1.56 -3.28
C VAL A 77 12.28 -0.42 -3.99
N ARG A 78 12.62 -0.61 -5.27
CA ARG A 78 13.24 0.42 -6.12
C ARG A 78 12.24 1.18 -6.98
N ARG A 79 10.94 0.84 -6.91
CA ARG A 79 9.92 1.47 -7.76
C ARG A 79 9.94 2.98 -7.59
N ASN A 80 10.26 3.67 -8.68
CA ASN A 80 10.27 5.13 -8.77
C ASN A 80 10.06 5.56 -10.24
N PRO A 81 9.04 6.36 -10.58
CA PRO A 81 8.06 6.95 -9.66
C PRO A 81 7.05 5.92 -9.12
N ASN A 82 6.43 6.25 -7.97
CA ASN A 82 5.39 5.42 -7.35
C ASN A 82 4.15 6.28 -7.02
N PRO A 83 3.34 6.66 -8.03
CA PRO A 83 2.20 7.56 -7.87
C PRO A 83 0.96 6.85 -7.30
N HIS A 84 1.11 6.08 -6.23
CA HIS A 84 0.02 5.35 -5.62
C HIS A 84 -1.02 6.26 -4.98
N VAL A 85 -2.26 5.79 -4.91
CA VAL A 85 -3.40 6.54 -4.35
C VAL A 85 -3.82 6.05 -2.96
N THR A 86 -2.96 5.37 -2.24
CA THR A 86 -3.26 4.77 -0.91
C THR A 86 -3.78 5.80 0.09
N PHE A 87 -3.31 7.04 0.01
CA PHE A 87 -3.76 8.16 0.85
C PHE A 87 -4.81 9.03 0.18
N GLY A 88 -5.37 8.59 -0.93
CA GLY A 88 -6.27 9.36 -1.78
C GLY A 88 -5.52 10.09 -2.90
N PRO A 89 -6.23 10.45 -3.99
CA PRO A 89 -5.63 11.08 -5.16
C PRO A 89 -5.37 12.59 -4.99
N GLY A 90 -5.49 13.11 -3.79
CA GLY A 90 -5.37 14.54 -3.48
C GLY A 90 -6.72 15.19 -3.14
N GLY A 91 -6.72 16.54 -3.01
CA GLY A 91 -7.89 17.32 -2.66
C GLY A 91 -8.18 17.33 -1.15
N PRO A 92 -9.36 17.85 -0.73
CA PRO A 92 -9.69 18.09 0.69
C PRO A 92 -9.84 16.81 1.52
N HIS A 93 -9.97 15.66 0.87
CA HIS A 93 -10.03 14.34 1.51
C HIS A 93 -8.71 13.58 1.46
N PHE A 94 -7.60 14.22 1.07
CA PHE A 94 -6.28 13.60 1.22
C PHE A 94 -6.06 13.19 2.67
N CYS A 95 -5.50 12.01 2.88
CA CYS A 95 -5.33 11.45 4.23
C CYS A 95 -4.52 12.40 5.13
N LEU A 96 -5.12 12.85 6.22
CA LEU A 96 -4.46 13.72 7.20
C LEU A 96 -3.23 13.05 7.83
N GLY A 97 -3.29 11.74 8.03
CA GLY A 97 -2.21 10.93 8.61
C GLY A 97 -1.11 10.50 7.63
N ALA A 98 -1.15 10.93 6.36
CA ALA A 98 -0.23 10.43 5.33
C ALA A 98 1.26 10.65 5.66
N HIS A 99 1.60 11.81 6.24
CA HIS A 99 2.98 12.11 6.63
C HIS A 99 3.42 11.31 7.87
N LEU A 100 2.52 11.14 8.82
CA LEU A 100 2.79 10.35 10.04
C LEU A 100 3.00 8.88 9.70
N ALA A 101 2.12 8.29 8.88
CA ALA A 101 2.24 6.90 8.46
C ALA A 101 3.56 6.62 7.73
N ARG A 102 3.99 7.54 6.85
CA ARG A 102 5.29 7.44 6.19
C ARG A 102 6.46 7.54 7.16
N LEU A 103 6.37 8.47 8.10
CA LEU A 103 7.40 8.64 9.13
C LEU A 103 7.53 7.38 10.00
N GLU A 104 6.42 6.89 10.54
CA GLU A 104 6.39 5.68 11.37
C GLU A 104 6.95 4.47 10.63
N THR A 105 6.50 4.23 9.38
CA THR A 105 6.99 3.11 8.58
C THR A 105 8.48 3.24 8.30
N ARG A 106 8.94 4.44 7.94
CA ARG A 106 10.36 4.69 7.69
C ARG A 106 11.22 4.43 8.92
N VAL A 107 10.84 4.99 10.08
CA VAL A 107 11.58 4.81 11.34
C VAL A 107 11.59 3.35 11.75
N LEU A 108 10.44 2.65 11.63
CA LEU A 108 10.36 1.22 11.89
C LEU A 108 11.41 0.43 11.09
N PHE A 109 11.49 0.67 9.78
CA PHE A 109 12.46 -0.05 8.94
C PHE A 109 13.91 0.37 9.22
N GLN A 110 14.18 1.64 9.50
CA GLN A 110 15.51 2.11 9.89
C GLN A 110 16.02 1.42 11.17
N GLU A 111 15.13 1.22 12.14
CA GLU A 111 15.47 0.56 13.42
C GLU A 111 15.48 -0.97 13.34
N LEU A 112 14.58 -1.54 12.53
CA LEU A 112 14.41 -2.99 12.45
C LEU A 112 15.49 -3.66 11.59
N LEU A 113 15.78 -3.12 10.39
CA LEU A 113 16.65 -3.80 9.41
C LEU A 113 18.05 -4.11 9.95
N PRO A 114 18.75 -3.21 10.69
CA PRO A 114 20.07 -3.51 11.22
C PRO A 114 20.06 -4.64 12.26
N ARG A 115 18.93 -4.85 12.94
CA ARG A 115 18.75 -5.82 14.03
C ARG A 115 18.16 -7.14 13.56
N LEU A 116 17.64 -7.18 12.33
CA LEU A 116 16.90 -8.31 11.79
C LEU A 116 17.85 -9.26 11.04
N ALA A 117 18.05 -10.47 11.56
CA ALA A 117 18.72 -11.55 10.83
C ALA A 117 17.75 -12.31 9.94
N SER A 118 16.58 -12.69 10.48
CA SER A 118 15.53 -13.40 9.74
C SER A 118 14.15 -13.06 10.27
N ILE A 119 13.14 -13.24 9.42
CA ILE A 119 11.72 -13.19 9.79
C ILE A 119 10.97 -14.26 9.01
N GLU A 120 10.32 -15.17 9.72
CA GLU A 120 9.65 -16.33 9.16
C GLU A 120 8.24 -16.45 9.69
N PRO A 121 7.22 -16.62 8.83
CA PRO A 121 5.87 -16.97 9.28
C PRO A 121 5.90 -18.32 10.00
N THR A 122 5.23 -18.41 11.16
CA THR A 122 5.12 -19.64 11.96
C THR A 122 3.70 -20.21 11.98
N GLY A 123 2.78 -19.58 11.27
CA GLY A 123 1.39 -19.99 11.15
C GLY A 123 0.63 -19.17 10.11
N PRO A 124 -0.65 -19.44 9.93
CA PRO A 124 -1.47 -18.75 8.95
C PRO A 124 -1.68 -17.28 9.34
N VAL A 125 -1.83 -16.44 8.33
CA VAL A 125 -2.20 -15.03 8.51
C VAL A 125 -3.72 -14.94 8.64
N GLU A 126 -4.20 -14.46 9.78
CA GLU A 126 -5.60 -14.17 10.00
C GLU A 126 -5.92 -12.72 9.61
N ARG A 127 -6.83 -12.55 8.64
CA ARG A 127 -7.23 -11.22 8.17
C ARG A 127 -8.53 -10.75 8.80
N MET A 128 -8.72 -9.44 8.84
CA MET A 128 -10.00 -8.85 9.22
C MET A 128 -11.08 -9.22 8.20
N ARG A 129 -12.26 -9.60 8.71
CA ARG A 129 -13.45 -9.74 7.87
C ARG A 129 -14.05 -8.36 7.58
N SER A 130 -13.50 -7.68 6.59
CA SER A 130 -13.89 -6.32 6.21
C SER A 130 -13.75 -6.17 4.69
N ASN A 131 -14.71 -5.49 4.08
CA ASN A 131 -14.63 -5.06 2.68
C ASN A 131 -14.05 -3.66 2.54
N PHE A 132 -13.74 -2.98 3.63
CA PHE A 132 -13.26 -1.59 3.64
C PHE A 132 -11.77 -1.49 4.03
N VAL A 133 -11.37 -2.18 5.10
CA VAL A 133 -9.99 -2.18 5.58
C VAL A 133 -9.34 -3.55 5.35
N HIS A 134 -8.21 -3.55 4.62
CA HIS A 134 -7.41 -4.74 4.36
C HIS A 134 -6.42 -5.00 5.51
N GLY A 135 -6.97 -5.26 6.71
CA GLY A 135 -6.18 -5.43 7.92
C GLY A 135 -5.78 -6.87 8.19
N ILE A 136 -4.70 -7.03 8.96
CA ILE A 136 -4.25 -8.28 9.53
C ILE A 136 -4.60 -8.27 11.02
N LYS A 137 -5.25 -9.34 11.52
CA LYS A 137 -5.56 -9.53 12.95
C LYS A 137 -4.39 -10.23 13.67
N HIS A 138 -3.94 -11.34 13.07
CA HIS A 138 -2.85 -12.13 13.60
C HIS A 138 -1.92 -12.57 12.48
N MET A 139 -0.63 -12.42 12.69
CA MET A 139 0.44 -12.89 11.82
C MET A 139 1.58 -13.40 12.71
N PRO A 140 1.53 -14.66 13.14
CA PRO A 140 2.58 -15.23 13.96
C PRO A 140 3.87 -15.34 13.16
N VAL A 141 4.95 -14.80 13.71
CA VAL A 141 6.28 -14.80 13.09
C VAL A 141 7.34 -15.19 14.10
N ARG A 142 8.41 -15.84 13.61
CA ARG A 142 9.67 -16.00 14.33
C ARG A 142 10.65 -14.94 13.82
N ILE A 143 11.24 -14.21 14.74
CA ILE A 143 12.24 -13.18 14.45
C ILE A 143 13.60 -13.68 14.94
N GLY A 144 14.58 -13.73 14.04
CA GLY A 144 15.99 -13.91 14.38
C GLY A 144 16.65 -12.53 14.49
N ALA A 145 17.28 -12.27 15.64
CA ALA A 145 18.06 -11.05 15.85
C ALA A 145 19.51 -11.25 15.36
N ARG A 146 20.15 -10.16 14.94
CA ARG A 146 21.58 -10.07 14.67
C ARG A 146 22.35 -9.78 15.95
#